data_4c11cca6e91d7a9465eaadf7f42bddd3
#
_entry.id   4c11cca6e91d7a9465eaadf7f42bddd3
#
_cell.length_a   1.000
_cell.length_b   1.000
_cell.length_c   1.000
_cell.angle_alpha   90.00
_cell.angle_beta   90.00
_cell.angle_gamma   90.00
#
_symmetry.space_group_name_H-M   'P 1'
#
loop_
_entity.id
_entity.type
_entity.pdbx_description
1 polymer ?
#
loop_
_entity_poly.entity_id
_entity_poly.type
_entity_poly.pdbx_seq_one_letter_code
_entity_poly.pdbx_strand_id
1 'polypeptide(L)'
;MKMIDVSKVRVFRVCLFVLFMLFMRIGWASNDDSTYNIVDFGAKGDGITDNTQFINRTIEDCSLRGGGTVIIPEGTFLTGSILLKSKVNLFLESNAVVKGINNLEKYRSISDLNQDEAYYKVKPRNWNKALLLGDQVEDVSITGEGVIDGAHIQDKKGEEGMRGPHILFLSRSKGIKISGVKLRRASNYAFMSYDIERASFDNLLVEEGWDGIHIRGGKDIRIRNCRFNTGDDAVAGGLWKNVVIENC
;
A
#
# COMPACT_ATOMS: atom_id res chain seq x y z
N MET A 1 67.98 24.46 12.68
CA MET A 1 66.92 24.49 11.66
C MET A 1 66.73 23.07 11.15
N LYS A 2 65.74 22.33 11.65
CA LYS A 2 65.50 20.93 11.25
C LYS A 2 64.67 20.94 9.98
N MET A 3 65.22 20.39 8.88
CA MET A 3 64.49 20.19 7.64
C MET A 3 63.45 19.08 7.84
N ILE A 4 62.18 19.37 7.50
CA ILE A 4 61.10 18.43 7.55
C ILE A 4 61.13 17.60 6.25
N ASP A 5 61.26 16.26 6.39
CA ASP A 5 61.31 15.33 5.28
C ASP A 5 59.93 15.25 4.58
N VAL A 6 59.82 15.86 3.40
CA VAL A 6 58.60 16.01 2.60
C VAL A 6 58.14 14.66 2.03
N SER A 7 58.95 13.60 2.03
CA SER A 7 58.64 12.29 1.51
C SER A 7 57.58 11.54 2.36
N LYS A 8 57.62 11.75 3.68
CA LYS A 8 56.65 11.11 4.62
C LYS A 8 55.25 11.71 4.59
N VAL A 9 55.13 12.98 4.18
CA VAL A 9 53.83 13.67 4.11
C VAL A 9 53.02 13.21 2.89
N ARG A 10 53.66 12.81 1.79
CA ARG A 10 52.98 12.33 0.59
C ARG A 10 52.40 10.91 0.76
N VAL A 11 53.06 10.04 1.47
CA VAL A 11 52.58 8.66 1.71
C VAL A 11 51.36 8.66 2.62
N PHE A 12 51.34 9.54 3.65
CA PHE A 12 50.19 9.62 4.55
C PHE A 12 48.91 10.16 3.88
N ARG A 13 49.05 11.10 2.93
CA ARG A 13 47.89 11.64 2.16
C ARG A 13 47.35 10.63 1.16
N VAL A 14 48.18 9.80 0.54
CA VAL A 14 47.74 8.78 -0.38
C VAL A 14 47.02 7.62 0.34
N CYS A 15 47.52 7.20 1.51
CA CYS A 15 46.84 6.17 2.31
C CYS A 15 45.47 6.65 2.86
N LEU A 16 45.36 7.94 3.26
CA LEU A 16 44.07 8.47 3.72
C LEU A 16 43.03 8.56 2.58
N PHE A 17 43.47 8.90 1.36
CA PHE A 17 42.60 8.98 0.19
C PHE A 17 42.14 7.57 -0.31
N VAL A 18 43.00 6.58 -0.22
CA VAL A 18 42.67 5.19 -0.58
C VAL A 18 41.72 4.58 0.47
N LEU A 19 41.93 4.88 1.76
CA LEU A 19 41.03 4.45 2.82
C LEU A 19 39.61 5.09 2.70
N PHE A 20 39.57 6.39 2.32
CA PHE A 20 38.30 7.08 2.06
C PHE A 20 37.57 6.57 0.82
N MET A 21 38.29 6.15 -0.24
CA MET A 21 37.71 5.53 -1.43
C MET A 21 37.24 4.08 -1.18
N LEU A 22 37.83 3.35 -0.22
CA LEU A 22 37.36 2.03 0.18
C LEU A 22 36.06 2.10 0.99
N PHE A 23 35.83 3.14 1.77
CA PHE A 23 34.57 3.36 2.51
C PHE A 23 33.41 3.84 1.62
N MET A 24 33.69 4.42 0.43
CA MET A 24 32.64 4.80 -0.54
C MET A 24 32.14 3.67 -1.43
N ARG A 25 32.66 2.46 -1.29
CA ARG A 25 32.18 1.25 -2.02
C ARG A 25 31.38 0.28 -1.15
N ILE A 26 30.82 0.75 -0.03
CA ILE A 26 29.62 0.10 0.50
C ILE A 26 28.49 0.55 -0.42
N GLY A 27 28.49 -0.02 -1.62
CA GLY A 27 27.38 0.10 -2.54
C GLY A 27 26.14 -0.36 -1.78
N TRP A 28 25.15 0.47 -1.74
CA TRP A 28 23.79 0.06 -1.45
C TRP A 28 23.44 -0.98 -2.52
N ALA A 29 23.67 -2.24 -2.22
CA ALA A 29 22.94 -3.30 -2.88
C ALA A 29 21.49 -3.05 -2.49
N SER A 30 20.72 -2.49 -3.38
CA SER A 30 19.26 -2.53 -3.29
C SER A 30 18.92 -4.02 -3.36
N ASN A 31 18.78 -4.68 -2.21
CA ASN A 31 18.13 -5.96 -2.14
C ASN A 31 16.64 -5.73 -2.41
N ASP A 32 16.31 -5.60 -3.68
CA ASP A 32 14.93 -5.57 -4.18
C ASP A 32 14.25 -6.94 -4.00
N ASP A 33 14.98 -7.95 -3.53
CA ASP A 33 14.55 -9.34 -3.31
C ASP A 33 14.27 -9.70 -1.84
N SER A 34 14.26 -8.76 -0.91
CA SER A 34 13.98 -9.07 0.50
C SER A 34 12.51 -9.46 0.67
N THR A 35 12.28 -10.67 1.20
CA THR A 35 10.94 -11.18 1.47
C THR A 35 10.68 -11.31 2.97
N TYR A 36 9.47 -10.97 3.40
CA TYR A 36 9.03 -10.96 4.79
C TYR A 36 7.68 -11.67 4.89
N ASN A 37 7.64 -12.84 5.50
CA ASN A 37 6.38 -13.56 5.70
C ASN A 37 5.69 -13.08 6.98
N ILE A 38 4.42 -12.67 6.90
CA ILE A 38 3.67 -12.17 8.08
C ILE A 38 3.57 -13.21 9.20
N VAL A 39 3.65 -14.51 8.90
CA VAL A 39 3.62 -15.58 9.89
C VAL A 39 4.87 -15.57 10.76
N ASP A 40 6.02 -15.19 10.24
CA ASP A 40 7.26 -15.06 11.01
C ASP A 40 7.17 -13.91 12.03
N PHE A 41 6.24 -12.98 11.83
CA PHE A 41 5.93 -11.87 12.75
C PHE A 41 4.79 -12.19 13.71
N GLY A 42 4.23 -13.40 13.62
CA GLY A 42 3.21 -13.90 14.55
C GLY A 42 1.78 -13.90 14.00
N ALA A 43 1.57 -13.57 12.73
CA ALA A 43 0.25 -13.64 12.10
C ALA A 43 -0.24 -15.09 11.99
N LYS A 44 -1.57 -15.28 12.10
CA LYS A 44 -2.22 -16.58 12.00
C LYS A 44 -3.35 -16.53 10.97
N GLY A 45 -3.29 -17.43 10.00
CA GLY A 45 -4.29 -17.57 8.94
C GLY A 45 -5.51 -18.41 9.34
N ASP A 46 -5.94 -18.33 10.60
CA ASP A 46 -6.98 -19.17 11.20
C ASP A 46 -8.42 -18.62 11.06
N GLY A 47 -8.57 -17.43 10.48
CA GLY A 47 -9.86 -16.75 10.32
C GLY A 47 -10.46 -16.19 11.62
N ILE A 48 -9.71 -16.20 12.73
CA ILE A 48 -10.19 -15.81 14.07
C ILE A 48 -9.27 -14.75 14.69
N THR A 49 -7.94 -14.92 14.58
CA THR A 49 -6.95 -14.04 15.19
C THR A 49 -6.94 -12.66 14.51
N ASP A 50 -6.94 -11.59 15.33
CA ASP A 50 -6.70 -10.22 14.84
C ASP A 50 -5.21 -10.04 14.50
N ASN A 51 -4.92 -9.98 13.21
CA ASN A 51 -3.57 -9.89 12.68
C ASN A 51 -3.11 -8.45 12.40
N THR A 52 -3.90 -7.44 12.76
CA THR A 52 -3.64 -6.04 12.41
C THR A 52 -2.22 -5.59 12.78
N GLN A 53 -1.79 -5.88 14.01
CA GLN A 53 -0.46 -5.47 14.47
C GLN A 53 0.68 -6.24 13.79
N PHE A 54 0.48 -7.54 13.51
CA PHE A 54 1.52 -8.37 12.91
C PHE A 54 1.77 -7.97 11.45
N ILE A 55 0.71 -7.78 10.68
CA ILE A 55 0.80 -7.32 9.28
C ILE A 55 1.44 -5.93 9.20
N ASN A 56 0.97 -4.99 10.02
CA ASN A 56 1.52 -3.63 10.02
C ASN A 56 2.99 -3.60 10.42
N ARG A 57 3.39 -4.39 11.43
CA ARG A 57 4.79 -4.50 11.83
C ARG A 57 5.66 -5.07 10.72
N THR A 58 5.21 -6.10 10.02
CA THR A 58 5.94 -6.70 8.89
C THR A 58 6.16 -5.68 7.77
N ILE A 59 5.11 -4.92 7.41
CA ILE A 59 5.19 -3.86 6.40
C ILE A 59 6.15 -2.75 6.84
N GLU A 60 6.11 -2.35 8.10
CA GLU A 60 6.99 -1.31 8.62
C GLU A 60 8.45 -1.75 8.62
N ASP A 61 8.76 -2.95 9.11
CA ASP A 61 10.11 -3.52 9.08
C ASP A 61 10.65 -3.64 7.65
N CYS A 62 9.83 -4.11 6.72
CA CYS A 62 10.17 -4.18 5.29
C CYS A 62 10.54 -2.78 4.75
N SER A 63 9.69 -1.79 4.97
CA SER A 63 9.91 -0.42 4.49
C SER A 63 11.16 0.23 5.11
N LEU A 64 11.39 0.07 6.41
CA LEU A 64 12.56 0.59 7.12
C LEU A 64 13.88 0.00 6.63
N ARG A 65 13.86 -1.21 6.10
CA ARG A 65 15.03 -1.88 5.51
C ARG A 65 15.24 -1.56 4.02
N GLY A 66 14.46 -0.64 3.46
CA GLY A 66 14.60 -0.17 2.08
C GLY A 66 13.54 -0.66 1.12
N GLY A 67 12.59 -1.47 1.59
CA GLY A 67 11.51 -2.06 0.80
C GLY A 67 11.68 -3.55 0.57
N GLY A 68 10.79 -4.12 -0.22
CA GLY A 68 10.78 -5.56 -0.53
C GLY A 68 9.36 -6.12 -0.65
N THR A 69 9.24 -7.43 -0.52
CA THR A 69 7.95 -8.13 -0.61
C THR A 69 7.49 -8.66 0.74
N VAL A 70 6.32 -8.21 1.19
CA VAL A 70 5.61 -8.78 2.34
C VAL A 70 4.66 -9.86 1.83
N ILE A 71 4.88 -11.09 2.24
CA ILE A 71 4.11 -12.26 1.81
C ILE A 71 2.96 -12.50 2.79
N ILE A 72 1.75 -12.56 2.25
CA ILE A 72 0.57 -13.09 2.93
C ILE A 72 0.34 -14.50 2.36
N PRO A 73 0.67 -15.56 3.12
CA PRO A 73 0.56 -16.93 2.67
C PRO A 73 -0.90 -17.41 2.67
N GLU A 74 -1.12 -18.64 2.19
CA GLU A 74 -2.42 -19.30 2.25
C GLU A 74 -3.03 -19.24 3.65
N GLY A 75 -4.33 -18.95 3.75
CA GLY A 75 -5.09 -18.84 4.99
C GLY A 75 -5.98 -17.61 5.04
N THR A 76 -6.76 -17.46 6.09
CA THR A 76 -7.65 -16.31 6.32
C THR A 76 -7.14 -15.45 7.45
N PHE A 77 -6.65 -14.26 7.12
CA PHE A 77 -6.08 -13.30 8.06
C PHE A 77 -7.10 -12.19 8.35
N LEU A 78 -7.74 -12.24 9.52
CA LEU A 78 -8.59 -11.13 9.97
C LEU A 78 -7.72 -9.92 10.34
N THR A 79 -8.14 -8.74 9.93
CA THR A 79 -7.39 -7.51 10.19
C THR A 79 -8.28 -6.27 10.20
N GLY A 80 -7.91 -5.28 11.00
CA GLY A 80 -8.33 -3.88 10.82
C GLY A 80 -7.47 -3.19 9.76
N SER A 81 -7.27 -1.88 9.88
CA SER A 81 -6.51 -1.14 8.87
C SER A 81 -5.05 -1.56 8.77
N ILE A 82 -4.66 -1.93 7.56
CA ILE A 82 -3.28 -2.14 7.14
C ILE A 82 -2.74 -0.82 6.59
N LEU A 83 -1.59 -0.37 7.11
CA LEU A 83 -0.94 0.87 6.71
C LEU A 83 0.14 0.58 5.67
N LEU A 84 -0.12 0.97 4.44
CA LEU A 84 0.82 0.80 3.34
C LEU A 84 2.02 1.75 3.52
N LYS A 85 3.18 1.30 3.11
CA LYS A 85 4.45 2.03 3.16
C LYS A 85 5.12 2.01 1.80
N SER A 86 5.91 3.04 1.53
CA SER A 86 6.66 3.15 0.28
C SER A 86 7.61 1.98 0.06
N LYS A 87 7.78 1.57 -1.20
CA LYS A 87 8.67 0.50 -1.67
C LYS A 87 8.32 -0.90 -1.15
N VAL A 88 7.07 -1.11 -0.76
CA VAL A 88 6.59 -2.42 -0.30
C VAL A 88 5.64 -3.02 -1.33
N ASN A 89 5.90 -4.25 -1.73
CA ASN A 89 4.95 -5.11 -2.43
C ASN A 89 4.25 -6.01 -1.42
N LEU A 90 2.94 -5.87 -1.28
CA LEU A 90 2.10 -6.80 -0.53
C LEU A 90 1.69 -7.93 -1.48
N PHE A 91 2.29 -9.10 -1.33
CA PHE A 91 2.05 -10.25 -2.19
C PHE A 91 1.11 -11.25 -1.49
N LEU A 92 -0.05 -11.49 -2.10
CA LEU A 92 -1.03 -12.46 -1.61
C LEU A 92 -0.90 -13.75 -2.40
N GLU A 93 -0.50 -14.83 -1.73
CA GLU A 93 -0.47 -16.16 -2.35
C GLU A 93 -1.88 -16.61 -2.77
N SER A 94 -1.95 -17.61 -3.65
CA SER A 94 -3.20 -18.30 -3.96
C SER A 94 -3.83 -18.83 -2.67
N ASN A 95 -5.17 -18.71 -2.52
CA ASN A 95 -5.91 -19.04 -1.30
C ASN A 95 -5.61 -18.17 -0.06
N ALA A 96 -4.78 -17.13 -0.17
CA ALA A 96 -4.65 -16.11 0.87
C ALA A 96 -5.90 -15.21 0.89
N VAL A 97 -6.45 -14.97 2.08
CA VAL A 97 -7.58 -14.06 2.28
C VAL A 97 -7.23 -13.05 3.37
N VAL A 98 -7.11 -11.78 2.99
CA VAL A 98 -7.08 -10.66 3.93
C VAL A 98 -8.52 -10.21 4.15
N LYS A 99 -9.05 -10.38 5.36
CA LYS A 99 -10.46 -10.13 5.67
C LYS A 99 -10.64 -9.07 6.74
N GLY A 100 -11.53 -8.12 6.48
CA GLY A 100 -11.89 -7.08 7.45
C GLY A 100 -12.56 -7.63 8.71
N ILE A 101 -12.17 -7.10 9.88
CA ILE A 101 -12.80 -7.38 11.17
C ILE A 101 -14.11 -6.59 11.28
N ASN A 102 -15.20 -7.21 11.68
CA ASN A 102 -16.48 -6.53 11.92
C ASN A 102 -16.45 -5.71 13.22
N ASN A 103 -15.57 -4.73 13.27
CA ASN A 103 -15.47 -3.73 14.33
C ASN A 103 -14.91 -2.42 13.76
N LEU A 104 -15.74 -1.38 13.66
CA LEU A 104 -15.39 -0.08 13.07
C LEU A 104 -14.26 0.66 13.80
N GLU A 105 -13.99 0.36 15.07
CA GLU A 105 -12.88 0.95 15.84
C GLU A 105 -11.52 0.46 15.36
N LYS A 106 -11.48 -0.66 14.66
CA LYS A 106 -10.26 -1.21 14.06
C LYS A 106 -9.87 -0.53 12.74
N TYR A 107 -10.72 0.37 12.24
CA TYR A 107 -10.49 1.06 10.97
C TYR A 107 -10.07 2.51 11.17
N ARG A 108 -8.94 2.85 10.59
CA ARG A 108 -8.40 4.20 10.54
C ARG A 108 -8.94 4.96 9.33
N SER A 109 -9.07 6.25 9.49
CA SER A 109 -9.33 7.17 8.40
C SER A 109 -8.03 7.63 7.75
N ILE A 110 -8.06 7.99 6.47
CA ILE A 110 -6.92 8.59 5.80
C ILE A 110 -6.44 9.87 6.50
N SER A 111 -7.34 10.64 7.10
CA SER A 111 -7.02 11.82 7.91
C SER A 111 -6.27 11.51 9.22
N ASP A 112 -6.26 10.25 9.66
CA ASP A 112 -5.45 9.83 10.81
C ASP A 112 -3.96 9.68 10.45
N LEU A 113 -3.64 9.56 9.17
CA LEU A 113 -2.28 9.48 8.65
C LEU A 113 -1.68 10.85 8.40
N ASN A 114 -2.53 11.85 8.15
CA ASN A 114 -2.11 13.20 7.86
C ASN A 114 -3.10 14.21 8.45
N GLN A 115 -2.59 15.17 9.19
CA GLN A 115 -3.39 16.21 9.85
C GLN A 115 -3.71 17.43 8.96
N ASP A 116 -3.46 17.34 7.65
CA ASP A 116 -3.86 18.39 6.71
C ASP A 116 -5.38 18.38 6.55
N GLU A 117 -6.07 18.90 7.54
CA GLU A 117 -7.53 18.99 7.58
C GLU A 117 -8.11 19.73 6.38
N ALA A 118 -7.36 20.67 5.79
CA ALA A 118 -7.84 21.44 4.64
C ALA A 118 -8.05 20.55 3.42
N TYR A 119 -7.22 19.53 3.24
CA TYR A 119 -7.29 18.62 2.12
C TYR A 119 -8.47 17.64 2.21
N TYR A 120 -8.83 17.21 3.43
CA TYR A 120 -9.87 16.20 3.66
C TYR A 120 -11.23 16.77 4.08
N LYS A 121 -11.39 18.10 4.10
CA LYS A 121 -12.62 18.79 4.55
C LYS A 121 -13.90 18.49 3.75
N VAL A 122 -13.75 17.84 2.61
CA VAL A 122 -14.91 17.63 1.69
C VAL A 122 -15.83 16.50 2.15
N LYS A 123 -15.33 15.57 2.99
CA LYS A 123 -16.11 14.41 3.46
C LYS A 123 -15.92 14.19 4.97
N PRO A 124 -16.94 13.75 5.70
CA PRO A 124 -16.79 13.37 7.10
C PRO A 124 -15.68 12.32 7.30
N ARG A 125 -14.99 12.39 8.44
CA ARG A 125 -13.85 11.53 8.75
C ARG A 125 -14.14 10.04 8.63
N ASN A 126 -15.33 9.60 9.03
CA ASN A 126 -15.75 8.19 8.95
C ASN A 126 -15.97 7.68 7.52
N TRP A 127 -16.15 8.58 6.54
CA TRP A 127 -16.27 8.20 5.12
C TRP A 127 -14.92 7.85 4.47
N ASN A 128 -13.83 8.18 5.13
CA ASN A 128 -12.45 8.01 4.61
C ASN A 128 -11.72 6.85 5.29
N LYS A 129 -12.44 5.97 5.97
CA LYS A 129 -11.89 4.73 6.54
C LYS A 129 -11.64 3.68 5.47
N ALA A 130 -10.58 2.88 5.64
CA ALA A 130 -10.34 1.74 4.76
C ALA A 130 -9.63 0.59 5.45
N LEU A 131 -9.70 -0.60 4.82
CA LEU A 131 -8.96 -1.78 5.24
C LEU A 131 -7.47 -1.65 4.91
N LEU A 132 -7.11 -1.13 3.73
CA LEU A 132 -5.75 -0.77 3.35
C LEU A 132 -5.66 0.74 3.13
N LEU A 133 -4.72 1.38 3.80
CA LEU A 133 -4.55 2.84 3.78
C LEU A 133 -3.13 3.24 3.39
N GLY A 134 -2.98 4.23 2.51
CA GLY A 134 -1.71 4.88 2.21
C GLY A 134 -1.88 6.37 1.94
N ASP A 135 -1.04 7.20 2.56
CA ASP A 135 -0.94 8.61 2.25
C ASP A 135 0.50 8.99 1.94
N GLN A 136 0.73 9.67 0.83
CA GLN A 136 2.05 10.07 0.35
C GLN A 136 3.02 8.89 0.20
N VAL A 137 2.51 7.71 -0.18
CA VAL A 137 3.33 6.53 -0.42
C VAL A 137 3.80 6.47 -1.87
N GLU A 138 5.01 5.94 -2.08
CA GLU A 138 5.63 5.81 -3.38
C GLU A 138 6.04 4.37 -3.66
N ASP A 139 5.87 3.93 -4.91
CA ASP A 139 6.29 2.62 -5.41
C ASP A 139 5.72 1.46 -4.55
N VAL A 140 4.39 1.48 -4.39
CA VAL A 140 3.64 0.46 -3.65
C VAL A 140 2.97 -0.50 -4.62
N SER A 141 3.09 -1.78 -4.32
CA SER A 141 2.40 -2.81 -5.09
C SER A 141 1.51 -3.69 -4.20
N ILE A 142 0.42 -4.18 -4.76
CA ILE A 142 -0.43 -5.24 -4.20
C ILE A 142 -0.60 -6.25 -5.32
N THR A 143 -0.02 -7.43 -5.16
CA THR A 143 0.07 -8.42 -6.23
C THR A 143 -0.27 -9.83 -5.75
N GLY A 144 -0.41 -10.76 -6.68
CA GLY A 144 -0.71 -12.16 -6.38
C GLY A 144 -2.10 -12.58 -6.84
N GLU A 145 -2.59 -13.70 -6.32
CA GLU A 145 -3.87 -14.31 -6.72
C GLU A 145 -4.87 -14.40 -5.55
N GLY A 146 -4.49 -13.87 -4.40
CA GLY A 146 -5.33 -13.91 -3.19
C GLY A 146 -6.50 -12.92 -3.22
N VAL A 147 -7.21 -12.88 -2.11
CA VAL A 147 -8.46 -12.13 -1.94
C VAL A 147 -8.29 -11.07 -0.86
N ILE A 148 -8.74 -9.85 -1.13
CA ILE A 148 -8.95 -8.79 -0.14
C ILE A 148 -10.47 -8.62 0.03
N ASP A 149 -10.95 -8.93 1.21
CA ASP A 149 -12.36 -9.06 1.55
C ASP A 149 -12.79 -7.98 2.55
N GLY A 150 -13.57 -7.02 2.11
CA GLY A 150 -14.09 -5.91 2.94
C GLY A 150 -15.16 -6.33 3.95
N ALA A 151 -15.66 -7.57 3.86
CA ALA A 151 -16.61 -8.19 4.80
C ALA A 151 -17.98 -7.48 4.94
N HIS A 152 -18.35 -6.53 4.06
CA HIS A 152 -19.61 -5.77 4.09
C HIS A 152 -19.91 -5.12 5.46
N ILE A 153 -18.92 -4.49 6.06
CA ILE A 153 -19.05 -3.86 7.38
C ILE A 153 -19.84 -2.56 7.26
N GLN A 154 -20.98 -2.49 7.90
CA GLN A 154 -21.84 -1.30 7.86
C GLN A 154 -21.41 -0.27 8.89
N ASP A 155 -21.51 1.03 8.53
CA ASP A 155 -21.35 2.16 9.43
C ASP A 155 -22.59 3.08 9.34
N LYS A 156 -23.40 3.11 10.39
CA LYS A 156 -24.60 3.99 10.47
C LYS A 156 -24.26 5.48 10.41
N LYS A 157 -23.01 5.85 10.65
CA LYS A 157 -22.50 7.24 10.54
C LYS A 157 -21.76 7.46 9.23
N GLY A 158 -21.66 6.44 8.39
CA GLY A 158 -21.02 6.48 7.09
C GLY A 158 -21.86 7.15 6.02
N GLU A 159 -21.38 7.11 4.81
CA GLU A 159 -22.09 7.62 3.64
C GLU A 159 -23.43 6.91 3.50
N GLU A 160 -24.49 7.68 3.19
CA GLU A 160 -25.88 7.19 3.11
C GLU A 160 -26.40 6.49 4.38
N GLY A 161 -25.73 6.68 5.51
CA GLY A 161 -26.15 6.08 6.79
C GLY A 161 -25.88 4.56 6.87
N MET A 162 -25.07 4.00 5.96
CA MET A 162 -24.77 2.58 5.96
C MET A 162 -23.41 2.18 5.39
N ARG A 163 -22.77 3.01 4.53
CA ARG A 163 -21.52 2.64 3.88
C ARG A 163 -20.36 2.65 4.89
N GLY A 164 -19.68 1.55 5.03
CA GLY A 164 -18.54 1.36 5.93
C GLY A 164 -17.20 1.69 5.28
N PRO A 165 -16.11 1.00 5.68
CA PRO A 165 -14.79 1.24 5.13
C PRO A 165 -14.66 0.85 3.66
N HIS A 166 -13.84 1.59 2.91
CA HIS A 166 -13.33 1.15 1.61
C HIS A 166 -12.44 -0.08 1.78
N ILE A 167 -12.21 -0.85 0.72
CA ILE A 167 -11.15 -1.87 0.77
C ILE A 167 -9.79 -1.18 0.74
N LEU A 168 -9.55 -0.32 -0.25
CA LEU A 168 -8.27 0.37 -0.41
C LEU A 168 -8.48 1.89 -0.56
N PHE A 169 -7.72 2.67 0.18
CA PHE A 169 -7.72 4.12 0.04
C PHE A 169 -6.30 4.66 -0.02
N LEU A 170 -5.99 5.35 -1.11
CA LEU A 170 -4.71 6.02 -1.31
C LEU A 170 -4.91 7.53 -1.49
N SER A 171 -3.99 8.31 -0.95
CA SER A 171 -3.98 9.76 -1.12
C SER A 171 -2.59 10.25 -1.48
N ARG A 172 -2.49 11.22 -2.41
CA ARG A 172 -1.24 11.90 -2.80
C ARG A 172 -0.08 10.93 -3.05
N SER A 173 -0.36 9.80 -3.68
CA SER A 173 0.55 8.67 -3.81
C SER A 173 0.93 8.43 -5.27
N LYS A 174 2.10 7.86 -5.53
CA LYS A 174 2.60 7.63 -6.88
C LYS A 174 3.31 6.29 -7.06
N GLY A 175 3.35 5.79 -8.29
CA GLY A 175 3.99 4.51 -8.59
C GLY A 175 3.20 3.33 -8.02
N ILE A 176 1.88 3.30 -8.24
CA ILE A 176 0.99 2.30 -7.66
C ILE A 176 0.75 1.16 -8.65
N LYS A 177 0.90 -0.07 -8.19
CA LYS A 177 0.60 -1.26 -8.99
C LYS A 177 -0.32 -2.20 -8.20
N ILE A 178 -1.50 -2.48 -8.74
CA ILE A 178 -2.42 -3.48 -8.17
C ILE A 178 -2.72 -4.49 -9.27
N SER A 179 -2.39 -5.76 -9.03
CA SER A 179 -2.48 -6.74 -10.11
C SER A 179 -2.77 -8.17 -9.62
N GLY A 180 -3.69 -8.85 -10.30
CA GLY A 180 -4.00 -10.26 -10.12
C GLY A 180 -4.94 -10.58 -8.95
N VAL A 181 -5.07 -9.69 -7.97
CA VAL A 181 -5.87 -9.91 -6.76
C VAL A 181 -7.36 -9.76 -7.00
N LYS A 182 -8.16 -10.41 -6.15
CA LYS A 182 -9.60 -10.22 -6.08
C LYS A 182 -9.93 -9.25 -4.93
N LEU A 183 -10.72 -8.22 -5.23
CA LEU A 183 -11.33 -7.31 -4.26
C LEU A 183 -12.81 -7.65 -4.16
N ARG A 184 -13.29 -8.00 -2.99
CA ARG A 184 -14.70 -8.37 -2.83
C ARG A 184 -15.33 -7.83 -1.55
N ARG A 185 -16.65 -7.70 -1.59
CA ARG A 185 -17.48 -7.31 -0.45
C ARG A 185 -17.02 -6.01 0.20
N ALA A 186 -16.67 -5.02 -0.63
CA ALA A 186 -16.37 -3.69 -0.14
C ALA A 186 -17.60 -3.13 0.60
N SER A 187 -17.35 -2.47 1.73
CA SER A 187 -18.42 -1.83 2.50
C SER A 187 -18.74 -0.42 1.96
N ASN A 188 -17.86 0.13 1.15
CA ASN A 188 -18.02 1.30 0.31
C ASN A 188 -17.38 1.00 -1.05
N TYR A 189 -16.42 1.78 -1.55
CA TYR A 189 -15.72 1.51 -2.80
C TYR A 189 -14.62 0.45 -2.62
N ALA A 190 -14.36 -0.35 -3.64
CA ALA A 190 -13.26 -1.30 -3.60
C ALA A 190 -11.90 -0.56 -3.62
N PHE A 191 -11.78 0.46 -4.47
CA PHE A 191 -10.64 1.37 -4.47
C PHE A 191 -11.11 2.82 -4.46
N MET A 192 -10.56 3.62 -3.55
CA MET A 192 -10.76 5.06 -3.47
C MET A 192 -9.42 5.77 -3.50
N SER A 193 -9.32 6.89 -4.22
CA SER A 193 -8.13 7.71 -4.14
C SER A 193 -8.36 9.20 -4.35
N TYR A 194 -7.43 9.97 -3.77
CA TYR A 194 -7.21 11.38 -4.08
C TYR A 194 -5.79 11.57 -4.62
N ASP A 195 -5.67 12.26 -5.77
CA ASP A 195 -4.39 12.70 -6.36
C ASP A 195 -3.33 11.60 -6.45
N ILE A 196 -3.59 10.57 -7.25
CA ILE A 196 -2.62 9.51 -7.54
C ILE A 196 -1.92 9.75 -8.88
N GLU A 197 -0.67 9.31 -8.96
CA GLU A 197 0.15 9.44 -10.16
C GLU A 197 0.86 8.13 -10.51
N ARG A 198 0.94 7.81 -11.81
CA ARG A 198 1.56 6.56 -12.32
C ARG A 198 0.96 5.32 -11.63
N ALA A 199 -0.35 5.14 -11.78
CA ALA A 199 -1.07 4.00 -11.22
C ALA A 199 -1.45 2.99 -12.30
N SER A 200 -1.32 1.71 -11.98
CA SER A 200 -1.76 0.61 -12.84
C SER A 200 -2.61 -0.40 -12.08
N PHE A 201 -3.73 -0.73 -12.68
CA PHE A 201 -4.66 -1.76 -12.23
C PHE A 201 -4.76 -2.78 -13.36
N ASP A 202 -4.35 -4.02 -13.11
CA ASP A 202 -4.29 -5.04 -14.15
C ASP A 202 -4.79 -6.38 -13.66
N ASN A 203 -5.62 -7.05 -14.45
CA ASN A 203 -6.16 -8.39 -14.15
C ASN A 203 -6.82 -8.47 -12.77
N LEU A 204 -7.66 -7.48 -12.43
CA LEU A 204 -8.43 -7.47 -11.18
C LEU A 204 -9.80 -8.10 -11.40
N LEU A 205 -10.27 -8.80 -10.36
CA LEU A 205 -11.68 -9.16 -10.22
C LEU A 205 -12.26 -8.38 -9.04
N VAL A 206 -13.19 -7.47 -9.32
CA VAL A 206 -13.88 -6.68 -8.30
C VAL A 206 -15.31 -7.13 -8.21
N GLU A 207 -15.71 -7.63 -7.04
CA GLU A 207 -17.05 -8.19 -6.82
C GLU A 207 -17.71 -7.58 -5.59
N GLU A 208 -18.95 -7.19 -5.75
CA GLU A 208 -19.77 -6.59 -4.70
C GLU A 208 -19.25 -5.23 -4.20
N GLY A 209 -19.96 -4.59 -3.31
CA GLY A 209 -19.68 -3.22 -2.89
C GLY A 209 -20.38 -2.20 -3.78
N TRP A 210 -19.93 -0.96 -3.73
CA TRP A 210 -20.49 0.17 -4.50
C TRP A 210 -19.64 0.40 -5.75
N ASP A 211 -18.76 1.44 -5.79
CA ASP A 211 -17.88 1.60 -6.94
C ASP A 211 -16.71 0.61 -6.91
N GLY A 212 -16.26 0.22 -8.10
CA GLY A 212 -15.05 -0.56 -8.27
C GLY A 212 -13.81 0.28 -8.02
N ILE A 213 -13.47 1.16 -8.95
CA ILE A 213 -12.32 2.06 -8.85
C ILE A 213 -12.79 3.50 -8.91
N HIS A 214 -12.69 4.23 -7.80
CA HIS A 214 -13.08 5.63 -7.70
C HIS A 214 -11.83 6.52 -7.51
N ILE A 215 -11.53 7.37 -8.49
CA ILE A 215 -10.33 8.21 -8.50
C ILE A 215 -10.74 9.68 -8.56
N ARG A 216 -10.35 10.47 -7.58
CA ARG A 216 -10.52 11.94 -7.55
C ARG A 216 -9.18 12.62 -7.69
N GLY A 217 -8.92 13.12 -8.89
CA GLY A 217 -7.62 13.66 -9.26
C GLY A 217 -6.59 12.57 -9.52
N GLY A 218 -5.86 12.70 -10.63
CA GLY A 218 -4.79 11.78 -10.94
C GLY A 218 -4.28 11.92 -12.36
N LYS A 219 -3.11 11.35 -12.59
CA LYS A 219 -2.50 11.34 -13.93
C LYS A 219 -1.71 10.06 -14.19
N ASP A 220 -1.58 9.72 -15.47
CA ASP A 220 -0.84 8.55 -15.94
C ASP A 220 -1.39 7.25 -15.33
N ILE A 221 -2.68 6.99 -15.53
CA ILE A 221 -3.40 5.86 -14.94
C ILE A 221 -3.75 4.84 -16.03
N ARG A 222 -3.54 3.58 -15.74
CA ARG A 222 -3.94 2.47 -16.62
C ARG A 222 -4.77 1.46 -15.86
N ILE A 223 -5.95 1.11 -16.43
CA ILE A 223 -6.87 0.08 -15.92
C ILE A 223 -7.08 -0.90 -17.06
N ARG A 224 -6.61 -2.14 -16.89
CA ARG A 224 -6.64 -3.14 -17.98
C ARG A 224 -7.05 -4.52 -17.49
N ASN A 225 -7.70 -5.26 -18.39
CA ASN A 225 -8.03 -6.66 -18.17
C ASN A 225 -8.81 -6.90 -16.86
N CYS A 226 -9.53 -5.90 -16.38
CA CYS A 226 -10.27 -5.96 -15.14
C CYS A 226 -11.72 -6.37 -15.38
N ARG A 227 -12.28 -7.10 -14.43
CA ARG A 227 -13.70 -7.47 -14.43
C ARG A 227 -14.38 -6.89 -13.20
N PHE A 228 -15.49 -6.20 -13.41
CA PHE A 228 -16.28 -5.54 -12.37
C PHE A 228 -17.68 -6.13 -12.31
N ASN A 229 -18.11 -6.46 -11.10
CA ASN A 229 -19.49 -6.82 -10.75
C ASN A 229 -19.85 -6.07 -9.46
N THR A 230 -20.11 -4.77 -9.61
CA THR A 230 -20.28 -3.79 -8.54
C THR A 230 -21.72 -3.31 -8.46
N GLY A 231 -22.10 -2.74 -7.31
CA GLY A 231 -23.46 -2.22 -7.10
C GLY A 231 -23.70 -0.85 -7.72
N ASP A 232 -22.61 -0.13 -8.08
CA ASP A 232 -22.65 1.18 -8.72
C ASP A 232 -21.59 1.21 -9.85
N ASP A 233 -20.82 2.26 -10.00
CA ASP A 233 -19.88 2.42 -11.12
C ASP A 233 -18.71 1.42 -11.10
N ALA A 234 -18.37 0.86 -12.25
CA ALA A 234 -17.14 0.06 -12.40
C ALA A 234 -15.89 0.94 -12.21
N VAL A 235 -15.88 2.11 -12.85
CA VAL A 235 -14.82 3.14 -12.72
C VAL A 235 -15.48 4.51 -12.66
N ALA A 236 -15.22 5.24 -11.58
CA ALA A 236 -15.81 6.54 -11.29
C ALA A 236 -14.76 7.60 -10.91
N GLY A 237 -15.18 8.86 -10.82
CA GLY A 237 -14.39 9.98 -10.35
C GLY A 237 -14.21 11.08 -11.40
N GLY A 238 -13.05 11.74 -11.40
CA GLY A 238 -12.78 12.86 -12.31
C GLY A 238 -11.49 13.61 -11.99
N LEU A 239 -11.26 14.71 -12.72
CA LEU A 239 -10.01 15.49 -12.69
C LEU A 239 -8.79 14.64 -13.11
N TRP A 240 -8.98 13.84 -14.14
CA TRP A 240 -7.96 12.91 -14.64
C TRP A 240 -7.18 13.50 -15.81
N LYS A 241 -5.91 13.10 -15.89
CA LYS A 241 -5.06 13.37 -17.01
C LYS A 241 -4.35 12.09 -17.47
N ASN A 242 -4.38 11.81 -18.77
CA ASN A 242 -3.72 10.64 -19.35
C ASN A 242 -4.18 9.32 -18.70
N VAL A 243 -5.46 8.96 -18.88
CA VAL A 243 -6.07 7.74 -18.37
C VAL A 243 -6.42 6.81 -19.51
N VAL A 244 -6.03 5.55 -19.39
CA VAL A 244 -6.36 4.47 -20.34
C VAL A 244 -7.12 3.39 -19.63
N ILE A 245 -8.31 3.04 -20.14
CA ILE A 245 -9.14 1.92 -19.66
C ILE A 245 -9.36 1.02 -20.87
N GLU A 246 -8.91 -0.23 -20.77
CA GLU A 246 -8.99 -1.17 -21.89
C GLU A 246 -9.23 -2.62 -21.45
N ASN A 247 -9.97 -3.37 -22.24
CA ASN A 247 -10.29 -4.78 -21.99
C ASN A 247 -10.98 -5.02 -20.62
N CYS A 248 -11.92 -4.15 -20.22
CA CYS A 248 -12.65 -4.24 -18.96
C CYS A 248 -14.14 -4.52 -19.20
#